data_44cf1d3fc14eda26217e54e77135da7a
#
_entry.id   44cf1d3fc14eda26217e54e77135da7a
#
_cell.length_a   1.000
_cell.length_b   1.000
_cell.length_c   1.000
_cell.angle_alpha   90.00
_cell.angle_beta   90.00
_cell.angle_gamma   90.00
#
_symmetry.space_group_name_H-M   'P 1'
#
loop_
_entity.id
_entity.type
_entity.pdbx_description
1 polymer ?
#
loop_
_entity_poly.entity_id
_entity_poly.type
_entity_poly.pdbx_seq_one_letter_code
_entity_poly.pdbx_strand_id
1 'polypeptide(L)' 'MVYERTLGEEKYVVVVNPGAKAASLNINSVGGKAVSVLSTGKVVYKSGKKTDVIKASGISAAIFKVER' A
#
# COMPACT_ATOMS: atom_id res chain seq x y z
N MET A 1 -0.83 -8.93 3.25
CA MET A 1 0.06 -8.38 4.29
C MET A 1 0.46 -6.96 3.93
N VAL A 2 0.29 -6.06 4.86
CA VAL A 2 0.66 -4.64 4.67
C VAL A 2 1.46 -4.20 5.88
N TYR A 3 2.56 -3.51 5.67
CA TYR A 3 3.32 -2.91 6.75
C TYR A 3 3.96 -1.60 6.31
N GLU A 4 4.26 -0.76 7.29
CA GLU A 4 4.91 0.53 7.07
C GLU A 4 6.40 0.42 7.37
N ARG A 5 7.18 1.13 6.59
CA ARG A 5 8.61 1.31 6.82
C ARG A 5 8.94 2.79 6.83
N THR A 6 9.77 3.18 7.78
CA THR A 6 10.24 4.56 7.88
C THR A 6 11.75 4.56 7.71
N LEU A 7 12.24 5.42 6.83
CA LEU A 7 13.65 5.56 6.56
C LEU A 7 13.98 7.05 6.60
N GLY A 8 14.57 7.50 7.71
CA GLY A 8 14.75 8.91 7.94
C GLY A 8 13.40 9.61 8.05
N GLU A 9 13.14 10.60 7.21
CA GLU A 9 11.86 11.31 7.16
C GLU A 9 10.91 10.71 6.12
N GLU A 10 11.34 9.67 5.41
CA GLU A 10 10.53 9.05 4.38
C GLU A 10 9.74 7.87 4.95
N LYS A 11 8.47 7.81 4.55
CA LYS A 11 7.59 6.72 4.95
C LYS A 11 7.17 5.94 3.71
N TYR A 12 7.20 4.62 3.83
CA TYR A 12 6.80 3.70 2.77
C TYR A 12 5.74 2.74 3.29
N VAL A 13 4.82 2.36 2.41
CA VAL A 13 3.85 1.31 2.68
C VAL A 13 4.16 0.14 1.76
N VAL A 14 4.40 -1.02 2.34
CA VAL A 14 4.72 -2.22 1.59
C VAL A 14 3.53 -3.16 1.66
N VAL A 15 3.07 -3.59 0.48
CA VAL A 15 1.91 -4.45 0.32
C VAL A 15 2.36 -5.75 -0.32
N VAL A 16 1.98 -6.88 0.28
CA VAL A 16 2.27 -8.21 -0.28
C VAL A 16 1.01 -9.05 -0.20
N ASN A 17 0.58 -9.58 -1.34
CA ASN A 17 -0.49 -10.57 -1.40
C ASN A 17 0.02 -11.84 -2.07
N PRO A 18 0.49 -12.82 -1.30
CA PRO A 18 1.00 -14.07 -1.87
C PRO A 18 -0.09 -15.04 -2.28
N GLY A 19 -1.33 -14.77 -1.89
CA GLY A 19 -2.46 -15.66 -2.21
C GLY A 19 -2.90 -15.54 -3.66
N ALA A 20 -3.59 -16.56 -4.15
CA ALA A 20 -4.08 -16.59 -5.52
C ALA A 20 -5.30 -15.71 -5.74
N LYS A 21 -5.97 -15.30 -4.68
CA LYS A 21 -7.18 -14.47 -4.76
C LYS A 21 -6.86 -13.02 -4.45
N ALA A 22 -7.63 -12.11 -5.06
CA ALA A 22 -7.53 -10.70 -4.75
C ALA A 22 -7.90 -10.43 -3.29
N ALA A 23 -7.26 -9.46 -2.70
CA ALA A 23 -7.50 -9.06 -1.32
C ALA A 23 -7.74 -7.56 -1.22
N SER A 24 -8.56 -7.18 -0.26
CA SER A 24 -8.79 -5.78 0.08
C SER A 24 -8.35 -5.56 1.52
N LEU A 25 -7.52 -4.56 1.73
CA LEU A 25 -6.89 -4.28 3.02
C LEU A 25 -7.20 -2.85 3.43
N ASN A 26 -7.55 -2.69 4.71
CA ASN A 26 -7.81 -1.37 5.28
C ASN A 26 -6.72 -1.06 6.29
N ILE A 27 -6.15 0.12 6.20
CA ILE A 27 -5.15 0.59 7.16
C ILE A 27 -5.52 1.99 7.63
N ASN A 28 -4.95 2.42 8.73
CA ASN A 28 -5.11 3.81 9.17
C ASN A 28 -4.49 4.73 8.14
N SER A 29 -5.11 5.90 7.94
CA SER A 29 -4.60 6.86 6.98
C SER A 29 -3.15 7.23 7.29
N VAL A 30 -2.32 7.26 6.26
CA VAL A 30 -0.90 7.59 6.40
C VAL A 30 -0.65 9.09 6.41
N GLY A 31 -1.70 9.89 6.22
CA GLY A 31 -1.58 11.36 6.30
C GLY A 31 -0.93 11.99 5.08
N GLY A 32 -0.95 11.33 3.95
CA GLY A 32 -0.36 11.85 2.73
C GLY A 32 -0.82 11.09 1.51
N LYS A 33 -0.24 11.40 0.38
CA LYS A 33 -0.52 10.73 -0.89
C LYS A 33 0.43 9.57 -1.07
N ALA A 34 -0.09 8.41 -1.43
CA ALA A 34 0.72 7.23 -1.71
C ALA A 34 1.04 7.17 -3.20
N VAL A 35 2.33 7.12 -3.52
CA VAL A 35 2.83 7.06 -4.90
C VAL A 35 3.52 5.74 -5.11
N SER A 36 3.13 5.01 -6.15
CA SER A 36 3.73 3.71 -6.47
C SER A 36 5.18 3.89 -6.88
N VAL A 37 6.07 3.20 -6.18
CA VAL A 37 7.51 3.17 -6.49
C VAL A 37 7.84 1.91 -7.27
N LEU A 38 7.27 0.78 -6.85
CA LEU A 38 7.52 -0.51 -7.46
C LEU A 38 6.30 -1.38 -7.24
N SER A 39 5.87 -2.09 -8.28
CA SER A 39 4.76 -3.01 -8.12
C SER A 39 4.88 -4.19 -9.07
N THR A 40 4.39 -5.35 -8.64
CA THR A 40 4.18 -6.51 -9.48
C THR A 40 2.72 -6.91 -9.33
N GLY A 41 2.09 -7.29 -10.44
CA GLY A 41 0.66 -7.49 -10.45
C GLY A 41 -0.07 -6.16 -10.38
N LYS A 42 -1.33 -6.20 -9.93
CA LYS A 42 -2.15 -4.99 -9.88
C LYS A 42 -2.48 -4.65 -8.44
N VAL A 43 -1.97 -3.54 -7.96
CA VAL A 43 -2.24 -3.04 -6.62
C VAL A 43 -2.72 -1.60 -6.73
N VAL A 44 -3.89 -1.32 -6.17
CA VAL A 44 -4.51 0.00 -6.18
C VAL A 44 -4.60 0.53 -4.76
N TYR A 45 -4.16 1.75 -4.56
CA TYR A 45 -4.17 2.42 -3.27
C TYR A 45 -5.14 3.58 -3.31
N LYS A 46 -6.11 3.58 -2.39
CA LYS A 46 -7.08 4.67 -2.26
C LYS A 46 -6.92 5.33 -0.91
N SER A 47 -6.55 6.60 -0.93
CA SER A 47 -6.39 7.39 0.29
C SER A 47 -7.76 7.85 0.80
N GLY A 48 -7.94 7.80 2.11
CA GLY A 48 -9.14 8.29 2.77
C GLY A 48 -8.80 9.26 3.89
N LYS A 49 -9.81 9.76 4.55
CA LYS A 49 -9.61 10.71 5.67
C LYS A 49 -9.15 10.01 6.94
N LYS A 50 -9.74 8.87 7.25
CA LYS A 50 -9.41 8.11 8.46
C LYS A 50 -8.75 6.79 8.16
N THR A 51 -9.14 6.17 7.06
CA THR A 51 -8.59 4.89 6.64
C THR A 51 -8.24 4.94 5.16
N ASP A 52 -7.19 4.22 4.81
CA ASP A 52 -6.81 4.00 3.41
C ASP A 52 -7.20 2.57 3.04
N VAL A 53 -7.60 2.38 1.80
CA VAL A 53 -8.00 1.08 1.27
C VAL A 53 -7.02 0.66 0.19
N ILE A 54 -6.50 -0.55 0.31
CA ILE A 54 -5.57 -1.12 -0.67
C ILE A 54 -6.19 -2.37 -1.26
N LYS A 55 -6.30 -2.41 -2.57
CA LYS A 55 -6.81 -3.58 -3.30
C LYS A 55 -5.67 -4.19 -4.08
N ALA A 56 -5.37 -5.45 -3.78
CA ALA A 56 -4.27 -6.18 -4.41
C ALA A 56 -4.82 -7.39 -5.15
N SER A 57 -4.39 -7.58 -6.39
CA SER A 57 -4.72 -8.78 -7.15
C SER A 57 -4.03 -9.99 -6.55
N GLY A 58 -4.40 -11.20 -6.96
CA GLY A 58 -3.71 -12.41 -6.54
C GLY A 58 -2.24 -12.37 -6.94
N ILE A 59 -1.37 -12.85 -6.08
CA ILE A 59 0.08 -12.90 -6.26
C ILE A 59 0.61 -11.55 -6.73
N SER A 60 0.55 -10.58 -5.83
CA SER A 60 0.99 -9.20 -6.14
C SER A 60 1.76 -8.60 -4.97
N ALA A 61 2.55 -7.60 -5.28
CA ALA A 61 3.28 -6.84 -4.27
C ALA A 61 3.49 -5.42 -4.77
N ALA A 62 3.58 -4.48 -3.86
CA ALA A 62 3.84 -3.09 -4.22
C ALA A 62 4.51 -2.36 -3.07
N ILE A 63 5.25 -1.31 -3.43
CA ILE A 63 5.83 -0.38 -2.48
C ILE A 63 5.33 1.01 -2.86
N PHE A 64 4.71 1.69 -1.91
CA PHE A 64 4.24 3.06 -2.08
C PHE A 64 5.05 3.99 -1.19
N LYS A 65 5.47 5.12 -1.75
CA LYS A 65 6.08 6.20 -0.98
C LYS A 65 5.00 7.16 -0.55
N VAL A 66 5.00 7.55 0.71
CA VAL A 66 4.04 8.53 1.23
C VAL A 66 4.60 9.92 1.01
N GLU A 67 3.88 10.74 0.25
CA GLU A 67 4.23 12.13 -0.01
C GLU A 67 3.22 13.03 0.68
N ARG A 68 3.73 14.03 1.36
CA ARG A 68 2.90 15.00 2.10
C ARG A 68 2.75 16.30 1.32
#